data_2ddbd33bb3abd2eaf3c02a9434d269d4
#
_entry.id   2ddbd33bb3abd2eaf3c02a9434d269d4
#
_cell.length_a   1.000
_cell.length_b   1.000
_cell.length_c   1.000
_cell.angle_alpha   90.00
_cell.angle_beta   90.00
_cell.angle_gamma   90.00
#
_symmetry.space_group_name_H-M   'P 1'
#
loop_
_entity.id
_entity.type
_entity.pdbx_description
1 polymer ?
#
loop_
_entity_poly.entity_id
_entity_poly.type
_entity_poly.pdbx_seq_one_letter_code
_entity_poly.pdbx_strand_id
1 'polypeptide(L)' 'MSYTIAITECPYSGQKVSLDRMGNKFTVCYIVPLEDGAHDYTSKRFDTLADALSVYQKFIEYFAKGLYSVTDRKNLLK' A
#
# COMPACT_ATOMS: atom_id res chain seq x y z
N MET A 1 20.17 -1.67 1.04
CA MET A 1 19.64 -0.38 1.50
C MET A 1 18.16 -0.28 1.11
N SER A 2 17.30 0.16 2.00
CA SER A 2 15.87 0.31 1.71
C SER A 2 15.47 1.79 1.82
N TYR A 3 14.52 2.21 1.00
CA TYR A 3 13.96 3.55 1.08
C TYR A 3 12.57 3.60 0.46
N THR A 4 11.77 4.56 0.91
CA THR A 4 10.43 4.77 0.38
C THR A 4 10.51 5.60 -0.90
N ILE A 5 9.96 5.04 -1.99
CA ILE A 5 9.88 5.73 -3.29
C ILE A 5 8.69 6.69 -3.28
N ALA A 6 7.55 6.23 -2.76
CA ALA A 6 6.32 7.00 -2.72
C ALA A 6 5.43 6.53 -1.57
N ILE A 7 4.61 7.42 -1.05
CA ILE A 7 3.59 7.11 -0.05
C ILE A 7 2.36 7.96 -0.33
N THR A 8 1.18 7.35 -0.21
CA THR A 8 -0.09 8.02 -0.41
C THR A 8 -1.01 7.72 0.77
N GLU A 9 -1.65 8.76 1.30
CA GLU A 9 -2.63 8.62 2.38
C GLU A 9 -4.03 8.74 1.82
N CYS A 10 -4.93 7.86 2.29
CA CYS A 10 -6.34 7.95 1.94
C CYS A 10 -6.95 9.18 2.62
N PRO A 11 -7.59 10.11 1.87
CA PRO A 11 -8.12 11.34 2.46
C PRO A 11 -9.32 11.11 3.39
N TYR A 12 -9.92 9.90 3.35
CA TYR A 12 -11.14 9.62 4.09
C TYR A 12 -10.94 8.80 5.35
N SER A 13 -9.83 8.07 5.48
CA SER A 13 -9.69 7.06 6.53
C SER A 13 -8.35 7.06 7.25
N GLY A 14 -7.39 7.85 6.80
CA GLY A 14 -6.04 7.81 7.35
C GLY A 14 -5.23 6.58 6.99
N GLN A 15 -5.79 5.68 6.18
CA GLN A 15 -5.04 4.54 5.65
C GLN A 15 -3.96 5.03 4.69
N LYS A 16 -2.87 4.27 4.59
CA LYS A 16 -1.74 4.63 3.73
C LYS A 16 -1.32 3.45 2.89
N VAL A 17 -0.71 3.74 1.75
CA VAL A 17 0.02 2.76 0.95
C VAL A 17 1.38 3.33 0.63
N SER A 18 2.43 2.52 0.76
CA SER A 18 3.78 2.92 0.41
C SER A 18 4.35 2.00 -0.65
N LEU A 19 5.22 2.56 -1.47
CA LEU A 19 6.04 1.83 -2.44
C LEU A 19 7.48 2.00 -2.01
N ASP A 20 8.13 0.89 -1.63
CA ASP A 20 9.47 0.91 -1.08
C ASP A 20 10.41 0.10 -1.96
N ARG A 21 11.66 0.54 -2.04
CA ARG A 21 12.73 -0.26 -2.61
C ARG A 21 13.50 -0.94 -1.50
N MET A 22 13.70 -2.26 -1.62
CA MET A 22 14.42 -3.07 -0.63
C MET A 22 15.48 -3.89 -1.37
N GLY A 23 16.71 -3.36 -1.45
CA GLY A 23 17.78 -3.95 -2.25
C GLY A 23 17.42 -3.87 -3.73
N ASN A 24 17.30 -5.03 -4.37
CA ASN A 24 16.90 -5.13 -5.78
C ASN A 24 15.42 -5.52 -5.96
N LYS A 25 14.64 -5.50 -4.87
CA LYS A 25 13.21 -5.82 -4.90
C LYS A 25 12.39 -4.58 -4.53
N PHE A 26 11.09 -4.68 -4.77
CA PHE A 26 10.16 -3.59 -4.48
C PHE A 26 9.01 -4.13 -3.64
N THR A 27 8.55 -3.35 -2.66
CA THR A 27 7.49 -3.77 -1.75
C THR A 27 6.38 -2.73 -1.77
N VAL A 28 5.13 -3.20 -1.87
CA VAL A 28 3.96 -2.36 -1.65
C VAL A 28 3.41 -2.73 -0.28
N CYS A 29 3.25 -1.74 0.59
CA CYS A 29 2.77 -1.93 1.96
C CYS A 29 1.50 -1.12 2.17
N TYR A 30 0.44 -1.80 2.63
CA TYR A 30 -0.84 -1.19 2.98
C TYR A 30 -0.94 -1.10 4.49
N ILE A 31 -1.20 0.10 5.00
CA ILE A 31 -1.17 0.41 6.43
C ILE A 31 -2.55 0.90 6.86
N VAL A 32 -3.15 0.19 7.81
CA VAL A 32 -4.48 0.53 8.35
C VAL A 32 -4.32 0.92 9.81
N PRO A 33 -4.68 2.15 10.22
CA PRO A 33 -4.68 2.52 11.62
C PRO A 33 -5.81 1.79 12.37
N LEU A 34 -5.51 1.32 13.57
CA LEU A 34 -6.45 0.62 14.44
C LEU A 34 -6.88 1.53 15.59
N GLU A 35 -8.00 1.20 16.23
CA GLU A 35 -8.60 2.03 17.29
C GLU A 35 -7.70 2.21 18.52
N ASP A 36 -6.85 1.24 18.79
CA ASP A 36 -5.95 1.27 19.96
C ASP A 36 -4.64 2.03 19.70
N GLY A 37 -4.51 2.69 18.55
CA GLY A 37 -3.29 3.39 18.14
C GLY A 37 -2.27 2.55 17.45
N ALA A 38 -2.48 1.24 17.35
CA ALA A 38 -1.62 0.34 16.57
C ALA A 38 -1.93 0.46 15.07
N HIS A 39 -1.11 -0.19 14.26
CA HIS A 39 -1.31 -0.22 12.81
C HIS A 39 -1.27 -1.67 12.32
N ASP A 40 -2.13 -1.98 11.35
CA ASP A 40 -2.13 -3.25 10.66
C ASP A 40 -1.38 -3.08 9.33
N TYR A 41 -0.36 -3.91 9.11
CA TYR A 41 0.49 -3.85 7.92
C TYR A 41 0.28 -5.08 7.06
N THR A 42 -0.02 -4.86 5.79
CA THR A 42 -0.08 -5.94 4.79
C THR A 42 0.84 -5.54 3.64
N SER A 43 1.73 -6.44 3.23
CA SER A 43 2.69 -6.10 2.20
C SER A 43 2.92 -7.26 1.24
N LYS A 44 3.43 -6.92 0.05
CA LYS A 44 3.85 -7.90 -0.95
C LYS A 44 5.11 -7.41 -1.64
N ARG A 45 6.05 -8.33 -1.87
CA ARG A 45 7.30 -8.06 -2.57
C ARG A 45 7.14 -8.36 -4.05
N PHE A 46 7.73 -7.51 -4.88
CA PHE A 46 7.72 -7.64 -6.34
C PHE A 46 9.16 -7.61 -6.85
N ASP A 47 9.39 -8.33 -7.95
CA ASP A 47 10.73 -8.39 -8.57
C ASP A 47 11.04 -7.15 -9.40
N THR A 48 10.02 -6.48 -9.94
CA THR A 48 10.20 -5.31 -10.80
C THR A 48 9.42 -4.12 -10.29
N LEU A 49 9.94 -2.93 -10.59
CA LEU A 49 9.23 -1.68 -10.27
C LEU A 49 7.90 -1.59 -11.01
N ALA A 50 7.85 -2.06 -12.26
CA ALA A 50 6.62 -1.99 -13.06
C ALA A 50 5.47 -2.76 -12.40
N ASP A 51 5.74 -3.96 -11.88
CA ASP A 51 4.73 -4.78 -11.21
C ASP A 51 4.28 -4.13 -9.90
N ALA A 52 5.21 -3.65 -9.09
CA ALA A 52 4.91 -2.98 -7.83
C ALA A 52 4.11 -1.69 -8.08
N LEU A 53 4.52 -0.90 -9.06
CA LEU A 53 3.85 0.36 -9.38
C LEU A 53 2.43 0.13 -9.87
N SER A 54 2.18 -0.93 -10.64
CA SER A 54 0.83 -1.28 -11.11
C SER A 54 -0.11 -1.51 -9.93
N VAL A 55 0.34 -2.24 -8.91
CA VAL A 55 -0.47 -2.50 -7.70
C VAL A 55 -0.61 -1.23 -6.86
N TYR A 56 0.46 -0.46 -6.71
CA TYR A 56 0.44 0.81 -5.98
C TYR A 56 -0.59 1.78 -6.57
N GLN A 57 -0.64 1.89 -7.90
CA GLN A 57 -1.60 2.74 -8.59
C GLN A 57 -3.04 2.30 -8.36
N LYS A 58 -3.31 0.99 -8.24
CA LYS A 58 -4.64 0.50 -7.89
C LYS A 58 -5.06 0.93 -6.48
N PHE A 59 -4.13 0.95 -5.52
CA PHE A 59 -4.43 1.48 -4.19
C PHE A 59 -4.81 2.96 -4.25
N ILE A 60 -4.08 3.76 -5.01
CA ILE A 60 -4.40 5.18 -5.18
C ILE A 60 -5.81 5.35 -5.74
N GLU A 61 -6.16 4.55 -6.75
CA GLU A 61 -7.48 4.57 -7.37
C GLU A 61 -8.57 4.20 -6.35
N TYR A 62 -8.34 3.14 -5.56
CA TYR A 62 -9.29 2.71 -4.53
C TYR A 62 -9.46 3.78 -3.44
N PHE A 63 -8.37 4.42 -3.04
CA PHE A 63 -8.43 5.50 -2.06
C PHE A 63 -9.24 6.69 -2.61
N ALA A 64 -9.01 7.06 -3.87
CA ALA A 64 -9.69 8.20 -4.49
C ALA A 64 -11.20 7.98 -4.59
N LYS A 65 -11.61 6.76 -4.90
CA LYS A 65 -13.03 6.43 -5.01
C LYS A 65 -13.73 6.31 -3.66
N GLY A 66 -13.01 5.88 -2.62
CA GLY A 66 -13.55 5.74 -1.27
C GLY A 66 -14.61 4.65 -1.13
N LEU A 67 -14.72 3.72 -2.10
CA LEU A 67 -15.81 2.75 -2.17
C LEU A 67 -15.45 1.34 -1.69
N TYR A 68 -14.18 1.05 -1.51
CA TYR A 68 -13.70 -0.31 -1.28
C TYR A 68 -13.38 -0.54 0.19
N SER A 69 -13.68 -1.75 0.68
CA SER A 69 -13.40 -2.15 2.06
C SER A 69 -11.90 -2.42 2.27
N VAL A 70 -11.50 -2.55 3.54
CA VAL A 70 -10.15 -2.97 3.90
C VAL A 70 -9.83 -4.34 3.29
N THR A 71 -10.79 -5.26 3.32
CA THR A 71 -10.61 -6.60 2.73
C THR A 71 -10.35 -6.53 1.24
N ASP A 72 -11.10 -5.70 0.50
CA ASP A 72 -10.89 -5.51 -0.94
C ASP A 72 -9.50 -4.97 -1.23
N ARG A 73 -9.06 -4.00 -0.44
CA ARG A 73 -7.73 -3.39 -0.59
C ARG A 73 -6.63 -4.39 -0.28
N LYS A 74 -6.76 -5.18 0.79
CA LYS A 74 -5.79 -6.24 1.12
C LYS A 74 -5.67 -7.27 0.02
N ASN A 75 -6.76 -7.57 -0.69
CA ASN A 75 -6.75 -8.53 -1.78
C ASN A 75 -5.87 -8.11 -2.96
N LEU A 76 -5.58 -6.81 -3.10
CA LEU A 76 -4.63 -6.33 -4.11
C LEU A 76 -3.22 -6.85 -3.87
N LEU A 77 -2.92 -7.28 -2.64
CA LEU A 77 -1.58 -7.77 -2.24
C LEU A 77 -1.51 -9.30 -2.13
N LYS A 78 -2.52 -10.01 -2.60
CA LYS A 78 -2.50 -11.47 -2.60
C LYS A 78 -1.85 -12.08 -3.83
#